data_16430fb1488753007e6bb53d3666271b
#
_entry.id   16430fb1488753007e6bb53d3666271b
#
_cell.length_a   1.000
_cell.length_b   1.000
_cell.length_c   1.000
_cell.angle_alpha   90.00
_cell.angle_beta   90.00
_cell.angle_gamma   90.00
#
_symmetry.space_group_name_H-M   'P 1'
#
loop_
_entity.id
_entity.type
_entity.pdbx_description
1 polymer ?
#
loop_
_entity_poly.entity_id
_entity_poly.type
_entity_poly.pdbx_seq_one_letter_code
_entity_poly.pdbx_strand_id
1 'polypeptide(L)'
;MALFPSPEWVEEMRKVAESDPEYKKAGADWEGDMIMVIEAEPGKLDQPFMYYSKPYKGEMLEYCQLKNENERTAEYTIRAPYSVIKGIIKGEIDPLQAMMKGKIKVKGNMQKLLKYAKFQQLGMKALAKVKTEFVDEVKK
;
A
#
# COMPACT_ATOMS: atom_id res chain seq x y z
N MET A 1 12.72 11.89 6.87
CA MET A 1 11.79 11.53 5.78
C MET A 1 12.19 10.18 5.19
N ALA A 2 11.19 9.38 4.86
CA ALA A 2 11.44 8.07 4.29
C ALA A 2 11.37 8.12 2.75
N LEU A 3 12.27 7.44 2.09
CA LEU A 3 12.31 7.36 0.63
C LEU A 3 11.24 6.40 0.12
N PHE A 4 10.38 6.85 -0.77
CA PHE A 4 9.35 6.02 -1.39
C PHE A 4 9.73 5.66 -2.82
N PRO A 5 9.66 4.40 -3.23
CA PRO A 5 9.36 3.24 -2.39
C PRO A 5 10.62 2.67 -1.74
N SER A 6 10.47 2.18 -0.51
CA SER A 6 11.55 1.49 0.21
C SER A 6 10.96 0.73 1.40
N PRO A 7 11.70 -0.25 1.95
CA PRO A 7 11.25 -0.92 3.18
C PRO A 7 11.11 0.04 4.36
N GLU A 8 11.96 1.05 4.46
CA GLU A 8 11.91 2.07 5.51
C GLU A 8 10.60 2.86 5.42
N TRP A 9 10.17 3.19 4.20
CA TRP A 9 8.91 3.89 3.98
C TRP A 9 7.73 3.05 4.46
N VAL A 10 7.74 1.75 4.15
CA VAL A 10 6.68 0.85 4.60
C VAL A 10 6.63 0.78 6.12
N GLU A 11 7.79 0.77 6.78
CA GLU A 11 7.86 0.76 8.24
C GLU A 11 7.24 2.02 8.83
N GLU A 12 7.52 3.20 8.26
CA GLU A 12 6.92 4.44 8.71
C GLU A 12 5.41 4.46 8.47
N MET A 13 4.96 3.95 7.34
CA MET A 13 3.54 3.86 7.03
C MET A 13 2.83 2.94 8.04
N ARG A 14 3.45 1.81 8.37
CA ARG A 14 2.92 0.89 9.37
C ARG A 14 2.74 1.58 10.73
N LYS A 15 3.74 2.34 11.16
CA LYS A 15 3.68 3.07 12.43
C LYS A 15 2.54 4.07 12.43
N VAL A 16 2.37 4.80 11.33
CA VAL A 16 1.28 5.78 11.21
C VAL A 16 -0.07 5.07 11.28
N ALA A 17 -0.25 4.00 10.52
CA ALA A 17 -1.52 3.27 10.50
C ALA A 17 -1.85 2.69 11.88
N GLU A 18 -0.89 2.03 12.51
CA GLU A 18 -1.12 1.38 13.81
C GLU A 18 -1.28 2.38 14.96
N SER A 19 -0.87 3.62 14.77
CA SER A 19 -1.08 4.67 15.78
C SER A 19 -2.51 5.22 15.75
N ASP A 20 -3.27 4.91 14.71
CA ASP A 20 -4.65 5.39 14.55
C ASP A 20 -5.63 4.39 15.18
N PRO A 21 -6.32 4.77 16.28
CA PRO A 21 -7.29 3.87 16.91
C PRO A 21 -8.41 3.44 15.98
N GLU A 22 -8.83 4.30 15.04
CA GLU A 22 -9.88 3.96 14.08
C GLU A 22 -9.41 2.88 13.10
N TYR A 23 -8.15 2.94 12.68
CA TYR A 23 -7.56 1.91 11.81
C TYR A 23 -7.57 0.55 12.52
N LYS A 24 -7.11 0.52 13.76
CA LYS A 24 -7.09 -0.72 14.53
C LYS A 24 -8.49 -1.28 14.76
N LYS A 25 -9.44 -0.40 15.06
CA LYS A 25 -10.82 -0.80 15.28
C LYS A 25 -11.45 -1.36 14.00
N ALA A 26 -11.24 -0.68 12.88
CA ALA A 26 -11.81 -1.12 11.60
C ALA A 26 -11.20 -2.44 11.14
N GLY A 27 -9.95 -2.72 11.50
CA GLY A 27 -9.26 -3.94 11.13
C GLY A 27 -9.28 -5.04 12.18
N ALA A 28 -10.03 -4.85 13.29
CA ALA A 28 -10.01 -5.78 14.41
C ALA A 28 -10.39 -7.22 14.03
N ASP A 29 -11.23 -7.38 13.01
CA ASP A 29 -11.67 -8.69 12.52
C ASP A 29 -11.00 -9.08 11.21
N TRP A 30 -10.09 -8.25 10.69
CA TRP A 30 -9.46 -8.52 9.41
C TRP A 30 -8.44 -9.65 9.51
N GLU A 31 -8.54 -10.60 8.60
CA GLU A 31 -7.55 -11.65 8.38
C GLU A 31 -7.37 -11.77 6.87
N GLY A 32 -6.14 -11.63 6.40
CA GLY A 32 -5.84 -11.73 4.98
C GLY A 32 -4.54 -11.03 4.65
N ASP A 33 -3.69 -11.71 3.89
CA ASP A 33 -2.41 -11.13 3.49
C ASP A 33 -2.51 -10.54 2.09
N MET A 34 -1.54 -9.71 1.75
CA MET A 34 -1.54 -9.02 0.46
C MET A 34 -0.13 -8.77 -0.06
N ILE A 35 -0.04 -8.71 -1.38
CA ILE A 35 1.18 -8.29 -2.07
C ILE A 35 0.86 -6.97 -2.76
N MET A 36 1.65 -5.94 -2.46
CA MET A 36 1.57 -4.66 -3.15
C MET A 36 2.63 -4.63 -4.23
N VAL A 37 2.22 -4.36 -5.46
CA VAL A 37 3.14 -4.19 -6.58
C VAL A 37 3.06 -2.76 -7.06
N ILE A 38 4.15 -2.02 -6.87
CA ILE A 38 4.29 -0.67 -7.40
C ILE A 38 5.05 -0.81 -8.71
N GLU A 39 4.35 -0.58 -9.82
CA GLU A 39 4.91 -0.82 -11.14
C GLU A 39 5.95 0.22 -11.53
N ALA A 40 7.00 -0.23 -12.21
CA ALA A 40 8.03 0.64 -12.73
C ALA A 40 7.46 1.60 -13.78
N GLU A 41 8.02 2.80 -13.84
CA GLU A 41 7.70 3.79 -14.87
C GLU A 41 9.02 4.41 -15.37
N PRO A 42 9.22 4.48 -16.69
CA PRO A 42 10.46 5.05 -17.24
C PRO A 42 10.72 6.46 -16.71
N GLY A 43 11.94 6.70 -16.27
CA GLY A 43 12.36 8.01 -15.76
C GLY A 43 11.91 8.32 -14.34
N LYS A 44 11.13 7.46 -13.72
CA LYS A 44 10.60 7.67 -12.35
C LYS A 44 10.99 6.56 -11.41
N LEU A 45 10.61 5.33 -11.72
CA LEU A 45 10.96 4.16 -10.94
C LEU A 45 11.48 3.10 -11.89
N ASP A 46 12.77 2.77 -11.78
CA ASP A 46 13.44 1.88 -12.74
C ASP A 46 13.06 0.42 -12.59
N GLN A 47 12.77 -0.02 -11.37
CA GLN A 47 12.40 -1.39 -11.07
C GLN A 47 11.10 -1.40 -10.26
N PRO A 48 10.22 -2.39 -10.46
CA PRO A 48 9.02 -2.46 -9.64
C PRO A 48 9.39 -2.71 -8.18
N PHE A 49 8.59 -2.17 -7.27
CA PHE A 49 8.74 -2.42 -5.85
C PHE A 49 7.61 -3.33 -5.42
N MET A 50 7.95 -4.49 -4.86
CA MET A 50 6.97 -5.48 -4.44
C MET A 50 7.11 -5.74 -2.96
N TYR A 51 5.98 -5.77 -2.26
CA TYR A 51 5.99 -5.85 -0.83
C TYR A 51 4.87 -6.76 -0.32
N TYR A 52 5.26 -7.72 0.50
CA TYR A 52 4.33 -8.62 1.16
C TYR A 52 3.95 -8.06 2.52
N SER A 53 2.67 -8.11 2.87
CA SER A 53 2.22 -7.73 4.20
C SER A 53 1.08 -8.63 4.65
N LYS A 54 1.05 -8.89 5.96
CA LYS A 54 0.01 -9.72 6.57
C LYS A 54 -0.62 -8.95 7.72
N PRO A 55 -1.57 -8.05 7.42
CA PRO A 55 -2.34 -7.41 8.47
C PRO A 55 -3.28 -8.45 9.10
N TYR A 56 -3.36 -8.42 10.42
CA TYR A 56 -4.14 -9.38 11.17
C TYR A 56 -4.67 -8.71 12.41
N LYS A 57 -6.00 -8.60 12.49
CA LYS A 57 -6.68 -8.02 13.66
C LYS A 57 -6.13 -6.65 14.06
N GLY A 58 -5.89 -5.80 13.06
CA GLY A 58 -5.44 -4.44 13.29
C GLY A 58 -3.94 -4.25 13.45
N GLU A 59 -3.15 -5.31 13.32
CA GLU A 59 -1.70 -5.25 13.42
C GLU A 59 -1.05 -5.88 12.19
N MET A 60 0.16 -5.44 11.87
CA MET A 60 0.94 -6.00 10.77
C MET A 60 1.84 -7.08 11.33
N LEU A 61 1.39 -8.36 11.24
CA LEU A 61 2.12 -9.49 11.81
C LEU A 61 3.41 -9.80 11.07
N GLU A 62 3.39 -9.66 9.75
CA GLU A 62 4.53 -10.03 8.92
C GLU A 62 4.57 -9.10 7.72
N TYR A 63 5.77 -8.67 7.32
CA TYR A 63 5.96 -7.86 6.14
C TYR A 63 7.40 -7.97 5.66
N CYS A 64 7.58 -7.96 4.35
CA CYS A 64 8.92 -8.01 3.76
C CYS A 64 8.89 -7.57 2.31
N GLN A 65 10.00 -7.04 1.83
CA GLN A 65 10.17 -6.74 0.43
C GLN A 65 10.40 -8.03 -0.35
N LEU A 66 9.79 -8.13 -1.54
CA LEU A 66 9.94 -9.28 -2.42
C LEU A 66 10.82 -8.92 -3.61
N LYS A 67 11.54 -9.91 -4.13
CA LYS A 67 12.31 -9.76 -5.36
C LYS A 67 11.44 -10.01 -6.59
N ASN A 68 10.43 -10.87 -6.44
CA ASN A 68 9.45 -11.11 -7.49
C ASN A 68 8.14 -11.59 -6.88
N GLU A 69 7.06 -11.55 -7.66
CA GLU A 69 5.73 -11.89 -7.18
C GLU A 69 5.56 -13.36 -6.80
N ASN A 70 6.43 -14.22 -7.29
CA ASN A 70 6.31 -15.66 -7.09
C ASN A 70 6.93 -16.14 -5.76
N GLU A 71 7.62 -15.26 -5.03
CA GLU A 71 8.23 -15.63 -3.75
C GLU A 71 7.20 -15.95 -2.68
N ARG A 72 6.02 -15.33 -2.77
CA ARG A 72 4.94 -15.55 -1.82
C ARG A 72 3.60 -15.63 -2.51
N THR A 73 2.69 -16.40 -1.92
CA THR A 73 1.29 -16.41 -2.32
C THR A 73 0.49 -15.68 -1.28
N ALA A 74 -0.36 -14.75 -1.70
CA ALA A 74 -1.19 -13.96 -0.81
C ALA A 74 -2.65 -14.00 -1.27
N GLU A 75 -3.56 -13.74 -0.34
CA GLU A 75 -5.00 -13.69 -0.65
C GLU A 75 -5.31 -12.56 -1.64
N TYR A 76 -4.60 -11.44 -1.51
CA TYR A 76 -4.81 -10.26 -2.36
C TYR A 76 -3.52 -9.84 -3.05
N THR A 77 -3.64 -9.35 -4.28
CA THR A 77 -2.55 -8.64 -4.96
C THR A 77 -3.09 -7.29 -5.40
N ILE A 78 -2.42 -6.24 -4.98
CA ILE A 78 -2.80 -4.85 -5.30
C ILE A 78 -1.68 -4.29 -6.16
N ARG A 79 -2.04 -3.81 -7.35
CA ARG A 79 -1.07 -3.36 -8.35
C ARG A 79 -1.43 -1.96 -8.84
N ALA A 80 -0.45 -1.07 -8.86
CA ALA A 80 -0.64 0.27 -9.38
C ALA A 80 0.68 0.85 -9.88
N PRO A 81 0.62 1.75 -10.89
CA PRO A 81 1.83 2.46 -11.34
C PRO A 81 2.38 3.38 -10.24
N TYR A 82 3.69 3.60 -10.29
CA TYR A 82 4.36 4.46 -9.32
C TYR A 82 3.69 5.84 -9.18
N SER A 83 3.36 6.48 -10.30
CA SER A 83 2.77 7.83 -10.26
C SER A 83 1.39 7.87 -9.60
N VAL A 84 0.63 6.77 -9.68
CA VAL A 84 -0.68 6.69 -9.02
C VAL A 84 -0.49 6.66 -7.50
N ILE A 85 0.42 5.84 -7.00
CA ILE A 85 0.68 5.76 -5.56
C ILE A 85 1.30 7.08 -5.06
N LYS A 86 2.23 7.66 -5.83
CA LYS A 86 2.79 8.97 -5.50
C LYS A 86 1.70 10.03 -5.36
N GLY A 87 0.73 10.04 -6.30
CA GLY A 87 -0.39 10.97 -6.24
C GLY A 87 -1.27 10.78 -5.02
N ILE A 88 -1.46 9.54 -4.59
CA ILE A 88 -2.20 9.24 -3.36
C ILE A 88 -1.45 9.76 -2.13
N ILE A 89 -0.14 9.54 -2.07
CA ILE A 89 0.69 10.03 -0.96
C ILE A 89 0.64 11.55 -0.88
N LYS A 90 0.66 12.23 -2.03
CA LYS A 90 0.59 13.70 -2.09
C LYS A 90 -0.81 14.26 -1.86
N GLY A 91 -1.82 13.40 -1.77
CA GLY A 91 -3.20 13.85 -1.62
C GLY A 91 -3.84 14.36 -2.90
N GLU A 92 -3.22 14.13 -4.05
CA GLU A 92 -3.71 14.59 -5.36
C GLU A 92 -4.64 13.58 -6.02
N ILE A 93 -4.56 12.32 -5.64
CA ILE A 93 -5.38 11.25 -6.19
C ILE A 93 -6.17 10.60 -5.06
N ASP A 94 -7.48 10.50 -5.25
CA ASP A 94 -8.34 9.78 -4.31
C ASP A 94 -8.22 8.27 -4.56
N PRO A 95 -7.83 7.48 -3.53
CA PRO A 95 -7.64 6.03 -3.70
C PRO A 95 -8.88 5.30 -4.21
N LEU A 96 -10.05 5.66 -3.70
CA LEU A 96 -11.30 5.00 -4.11
C LEU A 96 -11.61 5.25 -5.58
N GLN A 97 -11.46 6.50 -6.03
CA GLN A 97 -11.66 6.84 -7.43
C GLN A 97 -10.64 6.15 -8.33
N ALA A 98 -9.37 6.09 -7.89
CA ALA A 98 -8.33 5.40 -8.65
C ALA A 98 -8.68 3.93 -8.84
N MET A 99 -9.21 3.29 -7.81
CA MET A 99 -9.65 1.89 -7.89
C MET A 99 -10.84 1.74 -8.85
N MET A 100 -11.83 2.62 -8.75
CA MET A 100 -13.00 2.59 -9.61
C MET A 100 -12.67 2.83 -11.08
N LYS A 101 -11.66 3.66 -11.35
CA LYS A 101 -11.20 3.95 -12.71
C LYS A 101 -10.23 2.91 -13.26
N GLY A 102 -9.91 1.88 -12.48
CA GLY A 102 -8.99 0.83 -12.89
C GLY A 102 -7.51 1.21 -12.83
N LYS A 103 -7.16 2.33 -12.19
CA LYS A 103 -5.76 2.73 -12.01
C LYS A 103 -5.07 1.90 -10.94
N ILE A 104 -5.83 1.42 -9.98
CA ILE A 104 -5.37 0.45 -8.98
C ILE A 104 -6.11 -0.84 -9.27
N LYS A 105 -5.35 -1.92 -9.52
CA LYS A 105 -5.91 -3.22 -9.83
C LYS A 105 -5.81 -4.12 -8.60
N VAL A 106 -6.92 -4.76 -8.26
CA VAL A 106 -6.99 -5.65 -7.09
C VAL A 106 -7.41 -7.03 -7.56
N LYS A 107 -6.64 -8.05 -7.15
CA LYS A 107 -6.94 -9.44 -7.38
C LYS A 107 -7.19 -10.11 -6.04
N GLY A 108 -8.31 -10.81 -5.90
CA GLY A 108 -8.68 -11.48 -4.66
C GLY A 108 -10.18 -11.46 -4.43
N ASN A 109 -10.60 -11.82 -3.22
CA ASN A 109 -12.02 -11.85 -2.87
C ASN A 109 -12.57 -10.44 -2.66
N MET A 110 -13.24 -9.93 -3.69
CA MET A 110 -13.77 -8.55 -3.67
C MET A 110 -14.90 -8.37 -2.67
N GLN A 111 -15.71 -9.39 -2.42
CA GLN A 111 -16.80 -9.29 -1.45
C GLN A 111 -16.26 -9.04 -0.05
N LYS A 112 -15.23 -9.78 0.34
CA LYS A 112 -14.57 -9.61 1.63
C LYS A 112 -13.93 -8.23 1.71
N LEU A 113 -13.25 -7.80 0.63
CA LEU A 113 -12.60 -6.50 0.59
C LEU A 113 -13.61 -5.37 0.79
N LEU A 114 -14.77 -5.46 0.14
CA LEU A 114 -15.83 -4.46 0.27
C LEU A 114 -16.41 -4.42 1.68
N LYS A 115 -16.53 -5.57 2.33
CA LYS A 115 -17.00 -5.65 3.71
C LYS A 115 -16.11 -4.84 4.66
N TYR A 116 -14.81 -4.78 4.37
CA TYR A 116 -13.83 -4.05 5.18
C TYR A 116 -13.37 -2.76 4.49
N ALA A 117 -14.27 -2.12 3.73
CA ALA A 117 -13.93 -0.93 2.96
C ALA A 117 -13.36 0.20 3.83
N LYS A 118 -13.90 0.39 5.04
CA LYS A 118 -13.39 1.43 5.94
C LYS A 118 -11.95 1.15 6.36
N PHE A 119 -11.62 -0.10 6.63
CA PHE A 119 -10.26 -0.49 6.98
C PHE A 119 -9.29 -0.17 5.82
N GLN A 120 -9.69 -0.49 4.59
CA GLN A 120 -8.88 -0.19 3.41
C GLN A 120 -8.72 1.32 3.20
N GLN A 121 -9.78 2.08 3.39
CA GLN A 121 -9.72 3.54 3.26
C GLN A 121 -8.78 4.16 4.28
N LEU A 122 -8.84 3.70 5.53
CA LEU A 122 -7.96 4.23 6.58
C LEU A 122 -6.50 3.87 6.30
N GLY A 123 -6.25 2.65 5.80
CA GLY A 123 -4.90 2.26 5.39
C GLY A 123 -4.35 3.15 4.28
N MET A 124 -5.19 3.46 3.28
CA MET A 124 -4.78 4.35 2.19
C MET A 124 -4.57 5.78 2.66
N LYS A 125 -5.39 6.27 3.60
CA LYS A 125 -5.20 7.61 4.17
C LYS A 125 -3.90 7.72 4.95
N ALA A 126 -3.45 6.63 5.56
CA ALA A 126 -2.19 6.63 6.28
C ALA A 126 -1.01 6.94 5.36
N LEU A 127 -1.09 6.58 4.08
CA LEU A 127 -0.03 6.89 3.11
C LEU A 127 0.26 8.39 3.05
N ALA A 128 -0.79 9.21 3.07
CA ALA A 128 -0.64 10.67 2.97
C ALA A 128 -0.06 11.31 4.23
N LYS A 129 -0.03 10.58 5.34
CA LYS A 129 0.50 11.08 6.60
C LYS A 129 1.99 10.80 6.79
N VAL A 130 2.58 9.97 5.95
CA VAL A 130 4.01 9.66 6.04
C VAL A 130 4.82 10.78 5.41
N LYS A 131 5.83 11.28 6.13
CA LYS A 131 6.76 12.27 5.58
C LYS A 131 7.63 11.55 4.56
N THR A 132 7.50 11.93 3.30
CA THR A 132 8.01 11.14 2.18
C THR A 132 8.94 11.94 1.27
N GLU A 133 10.05 11.32 0.90
CA GLU A 133 10.88 11.74 -0.22
C GLU A 133 10.59 10.79 -1.38
N PHE A 134 10.46 11.32 -2.59
CA PHE A 134 10.13 10.51 -3.76
C PHE A 134 11.37 10.22 -4.59
N VAL A 135 11.55 8.94 -4.96
CA VAL A 135 12.75 8.48 -5.64
C VAL A 135 13.01 9.24 -6.97
N ASP A 136 11.96 9.60 -7.69
CA ASP A 136 12.11 10.32 -8.95
C ASP A 136 12.52 11.80 -8.74
N GLU A 137 12.24 12.34 -7.55
CA GLU A 137 12.61 13.72 -7.23
C GLU A 137 14.04 13.82 -6.68
N VAL A 138 14.51 12.83 -5.94
CA VAL A 138 15.85 12.86 -5.36
C VAL A 138 16.94 12.45 -6.35
N LYS A 139 16.58 11.87 -7.48
CA LYS A 139 17.52 11.49 -8.55
C LYS A 139 18.03 12.66 -9.37
N LYS A 140 17.47 13.82 -9.20
CA LYS A 140 17.83 15.01 -9.99
C LYS A 140 19.15 15.63 -9.57
#